data_0ac7aa33cf34aa06eb204869466ac5ad
#
_entry.id   0ac7aa33cf34aa06eb204869466ac5ad
#
_cell.length_a   1.000
_cell.length_b   1.000
_cell.length_c   1.000
_cell.angle_alpha   90.00
_cell.angle_beta   90.00
_cell.angle_gamma   90.00
#
_symmetry.space_group_name_H-M   'P 1'
#
loop_
_entity.id
_entity.type
_entity.pdbx_description
1 polymer ?
#
loop_
_entity_poly.entity_id
_entity_poly.type
_entity_poly.pdbx_seq_one_letter_code
_entity_poly.pdbx_strand_id
1 'polypeptide(L)'
;SELSDQLSMVVEQHSERSDCFIEIEREGCRILQIGDLRVTCAWPPFSDAWEITVVRPVAYLSLSDYDIDPELRRRLSDHHRGVFVVGKPGSGKTTFAQAIAAYLDQEVGAMVKTMEAPRDLQLPERVTQYAPLEGDLEKTAEVIFLVRPDFVIFDEVRRSRDFEIFGDVRLAGVGLLGVTHANSALEAIQRLVGKVELGLISQVLDTVIHIEKGVVHEILELKMVVRAPTGMESDLSRPVIEIRRFPSGDLTHEMFAFGSEIAVVPVRSEDAEGSPAMKMAADELKRQIIRFTGISVGHAKFMTETSAEVYVDQSAIGAVVGPGGENIRRLERQIGVKLDVKSVKDLPRSMRKSMSKESSLDFSDEEWKSRAGREWNRNDRIGNNRPKRRKGRKGRR
;
A
#
# COMPACT_ATOMS: atom_id res chain seq x y z
N SER A 1 -50.05 7.22 -0.92
CA SER A 1 -50.54 8.23 -1.87
C SER A 1 -50.65 7.61 -3.25
N GLU A 2 -51.49 8.11 -4.11
CA GLU A 2 -51.76 7.58 -5.47
C GLU A 2 -50.47 7.33 -6.28
N LEU A 3 -49.47 8.22 -6.18
CA LEU A 3 -48.17 8.06 -6.80
C LEU A 3 -47.37 6.86 -6.20
N SER A 4 -47.41 6.66 -4.89
CA SER A 4 -46.78 5.53 -4.20
C SER A 4 -47.38 4.21 -4.64
N ASP A 5 -48.71 4.15 -4.76
CA ASP A 5 -49.41 2.95 -5.19
C ASP A 5 -49.10 2.60 -6.67
N GLN A 6 -49.05 3.63 -7.54
CA GLN A 6 -48.66 3.46 -8.94
C GLN A 6 -47.23 3.00 -9.08
N LEU A 7 -46.27 3.55 -8.32
CA LEU A 7 -44.86 3.12 -8.34
C LEU A 7 -44.68 1.70 -7.79
N SER A 8 -45.41 1.34 -6.74
CA SER A 8 -45.41 -0.02 -6.21
C SER A 8 -45.92 -1.04 -7.22
N MET A 9 -46.99 -0.73 -7.96
CA MET A 9 -47.49 -1.57 -9.05
C MET A 9 -46.46 -1.75 -10.18
N VAL A 10 -45.77 -0.66 -10.56
CA VAL A 10 -44.71 -0.72 -11.57
C VAL A 10 -43.55 -1.59 -11.11
N VAL A 11 -43.13 -1.47 -9.85
CA VAL A 11 -42.07 -2.29 -9.26
C VAL A 11 -42.49 -3.76 -9.21
N GLU A 12 -43.74 -4.07 -8.82
CA GLU A 12 -44.27 -5.44 -8.84
C GLU A 12 -44.32 -6.05 -10.23
N GLN A 13 -44.79 -5.30 -11.24
CA GLN A 13 -44.80 -5.75 -12.62
C GLN A 13 -43.40 -6.04 -13.17
N HIS A 14 -42.38 -5.30 -12.73
CA HIS A 14 -41.00 -5.51 -13.15
C HIS A 14 -40.26 -6.57 -12.32
N SER A 15 -40.76 -6.94 -11.14
CA SER A 15 -40.16 -7.98 -10.30
C SER A 15 -40.23 -9.39 -10.90
N GLU A 16 -41.15 -9.62 -11.86
CA GLU A 16 -41.28 -10.88 -12.58
C GLU A 16 -40.35 -11.01 -13.82
N ARG A 17 -39.59 -9.97 -14.13
CA ARG A 17 -38.64 -9.99 -15.25
C ARG A 17 -37.45 -10.91 -14.94
N SER A 18 -36.91 -11.54 -15.99
CA SER A 18 -35.73 -12.42 -15.88
C SER A 18 -34.44 -11.68 -15.48
N ASP A 19 -34.39 -10.35 -15.65
CA ASP A 19 -33.30 -9.47 -15.25
C ASP A 19 -33.57 -8.72 -13.94
N CYS A 20 -34.58 -9.16 -13.17
CA CYS A 20 -34.90 -8.63 -11.85
C CYS A 20 -34.52 -9.61 -10.73
N PHE A 21 -33.85 -9.11 -9.72
CA PHE A 21 -33.50 -9.88 -8.53
C PHE A 21 -33.96 -9.14 -7.28
N ILE A 22 -34.65 -9.86 -6.38
CA ILE A 22 -34.99 -9.34 -5.05
C ILE A 22 -33.77 -9.59 -4.16
N GLU A 23 -33.10 -8.51 -3.77
CA GLU A 23 -31.90 -8.57 -2.92
C GLU A 23 -32.26 -8.61 -1.44
N ILE A 24 -33.23 -7.81 -1.04
CA ILE A 24 -33.75 -7.77 0.32
C ILE A 24 -35.26 -7.64 0.28
N GLU A 25 -35.93 -8.51 1.04
CA GLU A 25 -37.35 -8.43 1.28
C GLU A 25 -37.60 -8.57 2.78
N ARG A 26 -38.09 -7.52 3.39
CA ARG A 26 -38.44 -7.47 4.82
C ARG A 26 -39.66 -6.60 5.02
N GLU A 27 -40.31 -6.75 6.18
CA GLU A 27 -41.42 -5.88 6.54
C GLU A 27 -41.00 -4.42 6.50
N GLY A 28 -41.70 -3.63 5.68
CA GLY A 28 -41.42 -2.22 5.48
C GLY A 28 -40.27 -1.86 4.51
N CYS A 29 -39.57 -2.86 3.92
CA CYS A 29 -38.47 -2.58 3.00
C CYS A 29 -38.29 -3.66 1.94
N ARG A 30 -38.14 -3.24 0.67
CA ARG A 30 -37.78 -4.11 -0.45
C ARG A 30 -36.66 -3.45 -1.26
N ILE A 31 -35.60 -4.20 -1.57
CA ILE A 31 -34.52 -3.78 -2.45
C ILE A 31 -34.47 -4.72 -3.65
N LEU A 32 -34.54 -4.17 -4.85
CA LEU A 32 -34.52 -4.91 -6.11
C LEU A 32 -33.38 -4.41 -6.98
N GLN A 33 -32.79 -5.34 -7.70
CA GLN A 33 -31.96 -5.02 -8.86
C GLN A 33 -32.76 -5.30 -10.12
N ILE A 34 -33.01 -4.28 -10.94
CA ILE A 34 -33.77 -4.37 -12.21
C ILE A 34 -32.84 -3.92 -13.34
N GLY A 35 -32.24 -4.87 -14.06
CA GLY A 35 -31.18 -4.56 -15.01
C GLY A 35 -30.01 -3.83 -14.31
N ASP A 36 -29.71 -2.60 -14.75
CA ASP A 36 -28.66 -1.73 -14.17
C ASP A 36 -29.17 -0.82 -13.02
N LEU A 37 -30.45 -0.93 -12.65
CA LEU A 37 -31.07 -0.07 -11.64
C LEU A 37 -31.20 -0.81 -10.30
N ARG A 38 -30.72 -0.18 -9.22
CA ARG A 38 -31.07 -0.59 -7.86
C ARG A 38 -32.23 0.26 -7.37
N VAL A 39 -33.33 -0.39 -7.04
CA VAL A 39 -34.55 0.22 -6.55
C VAL A 39 -34.76 -0.16 -5.09
N THR A 40 -34.75 0.84 -4.22
CA THR A 40 -35.07 0.67 -2.79
C THR A 40 -36.45 1.24 -2.53
N CYS A 41 -37.36 0.41 -2.04
CA CYS A 41 -38.68 0.80 -1.57
C CYS A 41 -38.70 0.66 -0.04
N ALA A 42 -39.13 1.72 0.64
CA ALA A 42 -39.32 1.73 2.08
C ALA A 42 -40.69 2.27 2.44
N TRP A 43 -41.35 1.68 3.45
CA TRP A 43 -42.67 2.08 3.91
C TRP A 43 -42.85 1.81 5.42
N PRO A 44 -43.87 2.42 6.08
CA PRO A 44 -44.14 2.18 7.49
C PRO A 44 -44.41 0.69 7.82
N PRO A 45 -43.92 0.16 8.97
CA PRO A 45 -43.34 0.92 10.08
C PRO A 45 -41.82 1.14 10.01
N PHE A 46 -41.15 0.64 8.97
CA PHE A 46 -39.68 0.78 8.82
C PHE A 46 -39.26 2.24 8.59
N SER A 47 -40.00 2.98 7.77
CA SER A 47 -39.83 4.42 7.54
C SER A 47 -41.07 5.19 8.00
N ASP A 48 -40.96 6.49 8.20
CA ASP A 48 -42.07 7.38 8.57
C ASP A 48 -43.00 7.66 7.40
N ALA A 49 -42.51 7.50 6.18
CA ALA A 49 -43.27 7.71 4.95
C ALA A 49 -42.82 6.70 3.87
N TRP A 50 -43.62 6.63 2.79
CA TRP A 50 -43.22 5.90 1.60
C TRP A 50 -42.05 6.60 0.89
N GLU A 51 -41.00 5.85 0.61
CA GLU A 51 -39.83 6.29 -0.14
C GLU A 51 -39.52 5.30 -1.25
N ILE A 52 -39.19 5.80 -2.44
CA ILE A 52 -38.59 5.02 -3.51
C ILE A 52 -37.33 5.73 -3.96
N THR A 53 -36.21 5.06 -3.76
CA THR A 53 -34.88 5.53 -4.20
C THR A 53 -34.38 4.65 -5.32
N VAL A 54 -34.00 5.25 -6.46
CA VAL A 54 -33.42 4.56 -7.61
C VAL A 54 -32.00 5.01 -7.80
N VAL A 55 -31.08 4.06 -7.79
CA VAL A 55 -29.66 4.27 -8.02
C VAL A 55 -29.28 3.62 -9.34
N ARG A 56 -28.56 4.36 -10.20
CA ARG A 56 -28.02 3.88 -11.45
C ARG A 56 -26.51 4.13 -11.50
N PRO A 57 -25.69 3.15 -11.87
CA PRO A 57 -24.29 3.38 -12.18
C PRO A 57 -24.13 4.36 -13.33
N VAL A 58 -23.22 5.33 -13.20
CA VAL A 58 -23.04 6.40 -14.20
C VAL A 58 -21.82 6.13 -15.09
N ALA A 59 -20.85 5.32 -14.62
CA ALA A 59 -19.59 5.11 -15.32
C ALA A 59 -19.27 3.61 -15.48
N TYR A 60 -18.98 3.24 -16.73
CA TYR A 60 -18.40 1.95 -17.09
C TYR A 60 -16.95 2.22 -17.50
N LEU A 61 -16.02 1.91 -16.61
CA LEU A 61 -14.59 2.07 -16.85
C LEU A 61 -13.95 0.70 -17.06
N SER A 62 -13.08 0.62 -18.04
CA SER A 62 -12.19 -0.52 -18.25
C SER A 62 -10.92 -0.36 -17.42
N LEU A 63 -10.17 -1.42 -17.17
CA LEU A 63 -8.90 -1.34 -16.46
C LEU A 63 -7.86 -0.46 -17.18
N SER A 64 -8.02 -0.28 -18.50
CA SER A 64 -7.15 0.59 -19.32
C SER A 64 -7.40 2.08 -19.09
N ASP A 65 -8.57 2.46 -18.55
CA ASP A 65 -8.90 3.85 -18.24
C ASP A 65 -8.22 4.34 -16.94
N TYR A 66 -7.64 3.40 -16.18
CA TYR A 66 -6.85 3.71 -14.98
C TYR A 66 -5.37 3.75 -15.31
N ASP A 67 -4.68 4.77 -14.82
CA ASP A 67 -3.21 4.87 -14.93
C ASP A 67 -2.56 3.93 -13.89
N ILE A 68 -2.46 2.65 -14.25
CA ILE A 68 -1.88 1.62 -13.39
C ILE A 68 -0.54 1.13 -13.94
N ASP A 69 0.39 0.86 -13.03
CA ASP A 69 1.70 0.28 -13.38
C ASP A 69 1.53 -1.09 -14.02
N PRO A 70 2.28 -1.43 -15.09
CA PRO A 70 2.23 -2.75 -15.73
C PRO A 70 2.52 -3.91 -14.76
N GLU A 71 3.35 -3.70 -13.75
CA GLU A 71 3.62 -4.70 -12.71
C GLU A 71 2.40 -4.92 -11.82
N LEU A 72 1.61 -3.86 -11.52
CA LEU A 72 0.33 -4.03 -10.82
C LEU A 72 -0.65 -4.83 -11.67
N ARG A 73 -0.75 -4.56 -12.99
CA ARG A 73 -1.60 -5.34 -13.89
C ARG A 73 -1.21 -6.82 -13.90
N ARG A 74 0.08 -7.13 -13.97
CA ARG A 74 0.59 -8.50 -13.86
C ARG A 74 0.24 -9.14 -12.53
N ARG A 75 0.39 -8.40 -11.43
CA ARG A 75 0.05 -8.85 -10.08
C ARG A 75 -1.43 -9.16 -9.91
N LEU A 76 -2.32 -8.35 -10.50
CA LEU A 76 -3.76 -8.58 -10.48
C LEU A 76 -4.19 -9.83 -11.27
N SER A 77 -3.41 -10.27 -12.27
CA SER A 77 -3.66 -11.49 -13.04
C SER A 77 -3.17 -12.76 -12.34
N ASP A 78 -2.44 -12.65 -11.24
CA ASP A 78 -1.91 -13.78 -10.48
C ASP A 78 -2.97 -14.30 -9.50
N HIS A 79 -3.55 -15.47 -9.80
CA HIS A 79 -4.60 -16.09 -8.98
C HIS A 79 -4.14 -16.55 -7.58
N HIS A 80 -2.84 -16.48 -7.30
CA HIS A 80 -2.30 -16.74 -5.97
C HIS A 80 -2.30 -15.49 -5.06
N ARG A 81 -2.94 -14.42 -5.46
CA ARG A 81 -2.94 -13.14 -4.76
C ARG A 81 -4.22 -12.87 -3.98
N GLY A 82 -4.06 -12.22 -2.83
CA GLY A 82 -5.14 -11.60 -2.08
C GLY A 82 -5.02 -10.08 -2.18
N VAL A 83 -6.05 -9.43 -2.70
CA VAL A 83 -6.05 -7.99 -2.98
C VAL A 83 -7.20 -7.31 -2.26
N PHE A 84 -6.95 -6.20 -1.57
CA PHE A 84 -8.01 -5.28 -1.13
C PHE A 84 -8.06 -4.02 -1.97
N VAL A 85 -9.25 -3.66 -2.41
CA VAL A 85 -9.58 -2.33 -2.96
C VAL A 85 -10.28 -1.54 -1.87
N VAL A 86 -9.67 -0.45 -1.44
CA VAL A 86 -10.12 0.30 -0.26
C VAL A 86 -10.34 1.77 -0.57
N GLY A 87 -11.17 2.43 0.22
CA GLY A 87 -11.44 3.86 0.11
C GLY A 87 -12.77 4.23 0.77
N LYS A 88 -13.06 5.52 0.81
CA LYS A 88 -14.31 6.05 1.38
C LYS A 88 -15.53 5.66 0.54
N PRO A 89 -16.76 5.71 1.09
CA PRO A 89 -17.97 5.60 0.28
C PRO A 89 -17.95 6.58 -0.90
N GLY A 90 -18.34 6.12 -2.08
CA GLY A 90 -18.36 6.94 -3.31
C GLY A 90 -16.97 7.25 -3.91
N SER A 91 -15.88 6.63 -3.44
CA SER A 91 -14.54 6.87 -3.99
C SER A 91 -14.25 6.14 -5.32
N GLY A 92 -15.16 5.28 -5.82
CA GLY A 92 -14.97 4.53 -7.07
C GLY A 92 -14.40 3.12 -6.89
N LYS A 93 -14.40 2.55 -5.66
CA LYS A 93 -13.89 1.20 -5.38
C LYS A 93 -14.60 0.10 -6.19
N THR A 94 -15.94 0.10 -6.12
CA THR A 94 -16.78 -0.89 -6.82
C THR A 94 -16.58 -0.80 -8.32
N THR A 95 -16.50 0.42 -8.88
CA THR A 95 -16.19 0.64 -10.30
C THR A 95 -14.80 0.08 -10.68
N PHE A 96 -13.80 0.28 -9.81
CA PHE A 96 -12.46 -0.27 -10.04
C PHE A 96 -12.43 -1.80 -9.93
N ALA A 97 -13.11 -2.38 -8.92
CA ALA A 97 -13.24 -3.83 -8.78
C ALA A 97 -13.97 -4.45 -9.98
N GLN A 98 -15.00 -3.79 -10.48
CA GLN A 98 -15.72 -4.17 -11.71
C GLN A 98 -14.80 -4.16 -12.94
N ALA A 99 -13.97 -3.11 -13.09
CA ALA A 99 -13.00 -3.04 -14.17
C ALA A 99 -11.95 -4.17 -14.10
N ILE A 100 -11.51 -4.54 -12.89
CA ILE A 100 -10.61 -5.70 -12.70
C ILE A 100 -11.33 -7.00 -13.04
N ALA A 101 -12.57 -7.21 -12.58
CA ALA A 101 -13.34 -8.41 -12.88
C ALA A 101 -13.55 -8.60 -14.37
N ALA A 102 -13.91 -7.52 -15.09
CA ALA A 102 -14.05 -7.55 -16.54
C ALA A 102 -12.72 -7.85 -17.26
N TYR A 103 -11.62 -7.27 -16.80
CA TYR A 103 -10.27 -7.55 -17.31
C TYR A 103 -9.88 -9.02 -17.12
N LEU A 104 -10.12 -9.59 -15.94
CA LEU A 104 -9.82 -10.99 -15.64
C LEU A 104 -10.64 -11.95 -16.50
N ASP A 105 -11.92 -11.67 -16.73
CA ASP A 105 -12.78 -12.48 -17.59
C ASP A 105 -12.41 -12.36 -19.07
N GLN A 106 -12.26 -11.13 -19.59
CA GLN A 106 -12.16 -10.87 -21.02
C GLN A 106 -10.75 -10.95 -21.56
N GLU A 107 -9.75 -10.44 -20.84
CA GLU A 107 -8.36 -10.36 -21.31
C GLU A 107 -7.51 -11.52 -20.80
N VAL A 108 -7.71 -11.94 -19.53
CA VAL A 108 -6.98 -13.07 -18.94
C VAL A 108 -7.67 -14.41 -19.27
N GLY A 109 -8.98 -14.40 -19.50
CA GLY A 109 -9.77 -15.60 -19.80
C GLY A 109 -10.04 -16.47 -18.57
N ALA A 110 -9.96 -15.89 -17.37
CA ALA A 110 -10.13 -16.57 -16.10
C ALA A 110 -11.60 -16.81 -15.75
N MET A 111 -11.87 -17.86 -14.99
CA MET A 111 -13.20 -18.09 -14.41
C MET A 111 -13.38 -17.16 -13.19
N VAL A 112 -14.14 -16.08 -13.38
CA VAL A 112 -14.43 -15.11 -12.34
C VAL A 112 -15.83 -15.34 -11.77
N LYS A 113 -15.96 -15.27 -10.47
CA LYS A 113 -17.23 -15.25 -9.73
C LYS A 113 -17.25 -14.06 -8.78
N THR A 114 -18.44 -13.71 -8.28
CA THR A 114 -18.55 -12.68 -7.25
C THR A 114 -19.30 -13.19 -6.02
N MET A 115 -19.06 -12.54 -4.89
CA MET A 115 -19.84 -12.65 -3.66
C MET A 115 -20.27 -11.23 -3.28
N GLU A 116 -21.55 -10.95 -3.31
CA GLU A 116 -22.09 -9.59 -3.18
C GLU A 116 -23.31 -9.55 -2.26
N ALA A 117 -23.43 -8.49 -1.49
CA ALA A 117 -24.60 -8.27 -0.63
C ALA A 117 -24.91 -6.75 -0.50
N PRO A 118 -25.75 -6.20 -1.41
CA PRO A 118 -26.47 -6.76 -2.55
C PRO A 118 -25.61 -6.85 -3.82
N ARG A 119 -26.08 -7.59 -4.83
CA ARG A 119 -25.45 -7.66 -6.16
C ARG A 119 -25.65 -6.35 -6.90
N ASP A 120 -24.57 -5.65 -7.20
CA ASP A 120 -24.63 -4.36 -7.90
C ASP A 120 -23.46 -4.14 -8.89
N LEU A 121 -22.53 -5.10 -9.00
CA LEU A 121 -21.51 -5.08 -10.02
C LEU A 121 -22.14 -5.26 -11.41
N GLN A 122 -21.75 -4.42 -12.35
CA GLN A 122 -22.18 -4.53 -13.75
C GLN A 122 -21.12 -5.33 -14.51
N LEU A 123 -21.36 -6.63 -14.67
CA LEU A 123 -20.38 -7.58 -15.19
C LEU A 123 -20.93 -8.31 -16.42
N PRO A 124 -20.03 -8.85 -17.29
CA PRO A 124 -20.45 -9.71 -18.40
C PRO A 124 -21.25 -10.92 -17.90
N GLU A 125 -22.21 -11.38 -18.71
CA GLU A 125 -23.09 -12.54 -18.39
C GLU A 125 -22.34 -13.83 -18.02
N ARG A 126 -21.08 -13.95 -18.47
CA ARG A 126 -20.21 -15.09 -18.12
C ARG A 126 -19.82 -15.10 -16.63
N VAL A 127 -19.79 -13.93 -15.97
CA VAL A 127 -19.43 -13.81 -14.58
C VAL A 127 -20.67 -14.05 -13.74
N THR A 128 -20.74 -15.21 -13.07
CA THR A 128 -21.84 -15.49 -12.15
C THR A 128 -21.69 -14.69 -10.87
N GLN A 129 -22.73 -13.96 -10.51
CA GLN A 129 -22.81 -13.16 -9.30
C GLN A 129 -23.62 -13.90 -8.24
N TYR A 130 -22.98 -14.20 -7.12
CA TYR A 130 -23.61 -14.89 -6.00
C TYR A 130 -24.05 -13.92 -4.90
N ALA A 131 -25.32 -13.95 -4.54
CA ALA A 131 -25.85 -13.35 -3.34
C ALA A 131 -25.59 -14.26 -2.11
N PRO A 132 -25.80 -13.77 -0.86
CA PRO A 132 -25.75 -14.61 0.31
C PRO A 132 -26.76 -15.77 0.24
N LEU A 133 -26.26 -17.00 0.18
CA LEU A 133 -27.10 -18.20 0.16
C LEU A 133 -27.85 -18.32 1.51
N GLU A 134 -29.18 -18.33 1.46
CA GLU A 134 -30.02 -18.30 2.67
C GLU A 134 -29.71 -17.10 3.60
N GLY A 135 -29.21 -15.99 3.05
CA GLY A 135 -28.82 -14.79 3.80
C GLY A 135 -27.45 -14.87 4.48
N ASP A 136 -26.65 -15.88 4.15
CA ASP A 136 -25.33 -16.15 4.75
C ASP A 136 -24.24 -16.28 3.69
N LEU A 137 -23.22 -15.39 3.77
CA LEU A 137 -22.07 -15.41 2.87
C LEU A 137 -21.12 -16.59 3.12
N GLU A 138 -21.13 -17.19 4.33
CA GLU A 138 -20.36 -18.39 4.63
C GLU A 138 -20.86 -19.57 3.80
N LYS A 139 -22.17 -19.75 3.71
CA LYS A 139 -22.79 -20.77 2.85
C LYS A 139 -22.49 -20.52 1.36
N THR A 140 -22.40 -19.24 0.97
CA THR A 140 -21.96 -18.89 -0.40
C THR A 140 -20.52 -19.30 -0.63
N ALA A 141 -19.62 -19.11 0.36
CA ALA A 141 -18.23 -19.54 0.26
C ALA A 141 -18.10 -21.08 0.11
N GLU A 142 -18.96 -21.86 0.78
CA GLU A 142 -19.02 -23.33 0.56
C GLU A 142 -19.27 -23.69 -0.91
N VAL A 143 -20.14 -22.94 -1.58
CA VAL A 143 -20.40 -23.12 -3.03
C VAL A 143 -19.17 -22.74 -3.84
N ILE A 144 -18.49 -21.63 -3.48
CA ILE A 144 -17.25 -21.21 -4.13
C ILE A 144 -16.17 -22.29 -4.06
N PHE A 145 -16.00 -22.95 -2.91
CA PHE A 145 -15.04 -24.05 -2.75
C PHE A 145 -15.33 -25.25 -3.69
N LEU A 146 -16.60 -25.49 -4.00
CA LEU A 146 -17.01 -26.56 -4.90
C LEU A 146 -16.86 -26.17 -6.38
N VAL A 147 -17.16 -24.92 -6.71
CA VAL A 147 -17.08 -24.38 -8.07
C VAL A 147 -15.63 -24.19 -8.51
N ARG A 148 -14.72 -23.85 -7.57
CA ARG A 148 -13.28 -23.63 -7.78
C ARG A 148 -12.98 -22.63 -8.89
N PRO A 149 -13.47 -21.39 -8.79
CA PRO A 149 -13.12 -20.36 -9.75
C PRO A 149 -11.63 -19.96 -9.63
N ASP A 150 -11.08 -19.36 -10.70
CA ASP A 150 -9.72 -18.79 -10.64
C ASP A 150 -9.69 -17.55 -9.75
N PHE A 151 -10.75 -16.71 -9.84
CA PHE A 151 -10.87 -15.48 -9.05
C PHE A 151 -12.27 -15.30 -8.49
N VAL A 152 -12.31 -14.69 -7.31
CA VAL A 152 -13.54 -14.19 -6.68
C VAL A 152 -13.39 -12.71 -6.37
N ILE A 153 -14.43 -11.95 -6.73
CA ILE A 153 -14.59 -10.55 -6.27
C ILE A 153 -15.56 -10.57 -5.10
N PHE A 154 -15.07 -10.27 -3.91
CA PHE A 154 -15.89 -10.17 -2.71
C PHE A 154 -16.21 -8.69 -2.46
N ASP A 155 -17.35 -8.26 -2.97
CA ASP A 155 -17.76 -6.86 -2.78
C ASP A 155 -18.31 -6.66 -1.37
N GLU A 156 -17.84 -5.57 -0.74
CA GLU A 156 -18.26 -5.13 0.58
C GLU A 156 -17.88 -6.05 1.76
N VAL A 157 -16.60 -6.34 1.95
CA VAL A 157 -16.06 -6.94 3.18
C VAL A 157 -16.18 -5.94 4.34
N ARG A 158 -17.16 -6.12 5.23
CA ARG A 158 -17.52 -5.14 6.27
C ARG A 158 -17.39 -5.68 7.68
N ARG A 159 -17.93 -6.87 7.95
CA ARG A 159 -18.04 -7.47 9.28
C ARG A 159 -16.82 -8.33 9.59
N SER A 160 -16.57 -8.59 10.87
CA SER A 160 -15.50 -9.49 11.28
C SER A 160 -15.56 -10.84 10.57
N ARG A 161 -16.74 -11.41 10.43
CA ARG A 161 -16.97 -12.68 9.76
C ARG A 161 -16.61 -12.64 8.27
N ASP A 162 -16.84 -11.49 7.59
CA ASP A 162 -16.49 -11.34 6.17
C ASP A 162 -14.96 -11.41 5.97
N PHE A 163 -14.16 -10.87 6.91
CA PHE A 163 -12.70 -10.98 6.87
C PHE A 163 -12.22 -12.41 7.13
N GLU A 164 -12.90 -13.17 7.97
CA GLU A 164 -12.61 -14.59 8.19
C GLU A 164 -12.92 -15.40 6.92
N ILE A 165 -14.10 -15.20 6.31
CA ILE A 165 -14.50 -15.82 5.03
C ILE A 165 -13.50 -15.45 3.93
N PHE A 166 -13.07 -14.18 3.86
CA PHE A 166 -12.04 -13.74 2.92
C PHE A 166 -10.76 -14.55 3.10
N GLY A 167 -10.33 -14.75 4.35
CA GLY A 167 -9.16 -15.55 4.69
C GLY A 167 -9.32 -17.01 4.24
N ASP A 168 -10.43 -17.63 4.53
CA ASP A 168 -10.71 -19.05 4.23
C ASP A 168 -10.74 -19.28 2.72
N VAL A 169 -11.45 -18.45 1.95
CA VAL A 169 -11.50 -18.55 0.48
C VAL A 169 -10.11 -18.36 -0.13
N ARG A 170 -9.34 -17.39 0.39
CA ARG A 170 -7.99 -17.15 -0.09
C ARG A 170 -7.04 -18.32 0.21
N LEU A 171 -7.10 -18.88 1.41
CA LEU A 171 -6.28 -20.03 1.82
C LEU A 171 -6.65 -21.32 1.09
N ALA A 172 -7.87 -21.42 0.56
CA ALA A 172 -8.28 -22.50 -0.35
C ALA A 172 -7.63 -22.41 -1.74
N GLY A 173 -6.85 -21.36 -2.02
CA GLY A 173 -6.08 -21.20 -3.26
C GLY A 173 -6.76 -20.35 -4.35
N VAL A 174 -7.91 -19.77 -4.07
CA VAL A 174 -8.63 -18.89 -5.00
C VAL A 174 -8.01 -17.50 -5.02
N GLY A 175 -7.79 -16.91 -6.19
CA GLY A 175 -7.44 -15.50 -6.32
C GLY A 175 -8.58 -14.63 -5.80
N LEU A 176 -8.31 -13.72 -4.85
CA LEU A 176 -9.39 -13.05 -4.14
C LEU A 176 -9.17 -11.53 -4.11
N LEU A 177 -10.16 -10.81 -4.60
CA LEU A 177 -10.22 -9.36 -4.51
C LEU A 177 -11.38 -8.95 -3.61
N GLY A 178 -11.07 -8.34 -2.47
CA GLY A 178 -12.07 -7.81 -1.55
C GLY A 178 -12.21 -6.29 -1.68
N VAL A 179 -13.44 -5.81 -1.62
CA VAL A 179 -13.73 -4.37 -1.53
C VAL A 179 -14.13 -4.03 -0.11
N THR A 180 -13.44 -3.08 0.50
CA THR A 180 -13.77 -2.67 1.87
C THR A 180 -13.70 -1.15 2.04
N HIS A 181 -14.48 -0.64 2.99
CA HIS A 181 -14.44 0.77 3.35
C HIS A 181 -13.33 1.02 4.36
N ALA A 182 -12.36 1.86 3.99
CA ALA A 182 -11.31 2.34 4.88
C ALA A 182 -10.86 3.74 4.45
N ASN A 183 -10.33 4.53 5.38
CA ASN A 183 -9.82 5.86 5.08
C ASN A 183 -8.41 5.84 4.50
N SER A 184 -7.69 4.73 4.70
CA SER A 184 -6.34 4.51 4.17
C SER A 184 -6.10 3.02 3.92
N ALA A 185 -5.07 2.71 3.12
CA ALA A 185 -4.64 1.34 2.89
C ALA A 185 -4.21 0.66 4.20
N LEU A 186 -3.51 1.37 5.08
CA LEU A 186 -3.07 0.86 6.37
C LEU A 186 -4.24 0.48 7.29
N GLU A 187 -5.30 1.30 7.34
CA GLU A 187 -6.51 0.98 8.14
C GLU A 187 -7.14 -0.34 7.71
N ALA A 188 -7.19 -0.63 6.41
CA ALA A 188 -7.71 -1.89 5.92
C ALA A 188 -6.87 -3.09 6.35
N ILE A 189 -5.54 -2.95 6.34
CA ILE A 189 -4.62 -3.98 6.84
C ILE A 189 -4.86 -4.23 8.34
N GLN A 190 -5.01 -3.17 9.13
CA GLN A 190 -5.26 -3.27 10.57
C GLN A 190 -6.56 -4.01 10.90
N ARG A 191 -7.55 -3.98 10.02
CA ARG A 191 -8.81 -4.73 10.21
C ARG A 191 -8.65 -6.24 10.15
N LEU A 192 -7.59 -6.75 9.50
CA LEU A 192 -7.25 -8.18 9.52
C LEU A 192 -6.61 -8.62 10.83
N VAL A 193 -6.04 -7.68 11.59
CA VAL A 193 -5.43 -7.97 12.89
C VAL A 193 -6.47 -8.56 13.83
N GLY A 194 -6.15 -9.72 14.41
CA GLY A 194 -7.05 -10.46 15.29
C GLY A 194 -8.18 -11.23 14.58
N LYS A 195 -8.25 -11.21 13.23
CA LYS A 195 -9.16 -12.01 12.41
C LYS A 195 -8.43 -13.13 11.68
N VAL A 196 -7.19 -12.86 11.30
CA VAL A 196 -6.29 -13.81 10.66
C VAL A 196 -5.02 -13.89 11.51
N GLU A 197 -4.46 -15.08 11.67
CA GLU A 197 -3.17 -15.25 12.34
C GLU A 197 -2.06 -14.46 11.65
N LEU A 198 -1.17 -13.85 12.42
CA LEU A 198 -0.10 -13.01 11.88
C LEU A 198 0.72 -13.72 10.78
N GLY A 199 1.04 -15.00 10.99
CA GLY A 199 1.80 -15.81 10.03
C GLY A 199 1.09 -16.06 8.71
N LEU A 200 -0.23 -15.89 8.66
CA LEU A 200 -1.06 -16.10 7.48
C LEU A 200 -1.46 -14.79 6.78
N ILE A 201 -1.35 -13.64 7.45
CA ILE A 201 -1.83 -12.35 6.89
C ILE A 201 -1.26 -12.10 5.49
N SER A 202 0.05 -12.30 5.27
CA SER A 202 0.67 -12.06 3.96
C SER A 202 0.32 -13.11 2.89
N GLN A 203 -0.25 -14.25 3.29
CA GLN A 203 -0.79 -15.25 2.37
C GLN A 203 -2.24 -14.95 1.99
N VAL A 204 -2.97 -14.34 2.93
CA VAL A 204 -4.37 -13.93 2.75
C VAL A 204 -4.46 -12.61 2.00
N LEU A 205 -3.61 -11.63 2.36
CA LEU A 205 -3.59 -10.30 1.78
C LEU A 205 -2.15 -9.88 1.49
N ASP A 206 -1.82 -9.70 0.23
CA ASP A 206 -0.48 -9.25 -0.17
C ASP A 206 -0.47 -7.87 -0.84
N THR A 207 -1.63 -7.38 -1.28
CA THR A 207 -1.73 -6.10 -1.99
C THR A 207 -2.96 -5.32 -1.53
N VAL A 208 -2.78 -4.04 -1.21
CA VAL A 208 -3.88 -3.13 -0.86
C VAL A 208 -3.82 -1.91 -1.77
N ILE A 209 -4.91 -1.65 -2.48
CA ILE A 209 -5.06 -0.56 -3.44
C ILE A 209 -6.04 0.46 -2.87
N HIS A 210 -5.57 1.66 -2.55
CA HIS A 210 -6.40 2.75 -2.06
C HIS A 210 -6.90 3.61 -3.22
N ILE A 211 -8.23 3.69 -3.35
CA ILE A 211 -8.91 4.50 -4.37
C ILE A 211 -9.44 5.78 -3.73
N GLU A 212 -9.07 6.90 -4.31
CA GLU A 212 -9.61 8.22 -3.93
C GLU A 212 -10.05 8.97 -5.19
N LYS A 213 -11.30 9.46 -5.20
CA LYS A 213 -11.89 10.21 -6.32
C LYS A 213 -11.77 9.51 -7.69
N GLY A 214 -11.94 8.20 -7.71
CA GLY A 214 -11.89 7.41 -8.94
C GLY A 214 -10.50 7.08 -9.46
N VAL A 215 -9.43 7.43 -8.75
CA VAL A 215 -8.05 7.14 -9.15
C VAL A 215 -7.33 6.31 -8.09
N VAL A 216 -6.32 5.55 -8.53
CA VAL A 216 -5.42 4.82 -7.62
C VAL A 216 -4.51 5.83 -6.92
N HIS A 217 -4.69 6.00 -5.62
CA HIS A 217 -3.95 6.96 -4.80
C HIS A 217 -2.69 6.37 -4.18
N GLU A 218 -2.79 5.18 -3.59
CA GLU A 218 -1.70 4.49 -2.92
C GLU A 218 -1.85 2.98 -3.08
N ILE A 219 -0.73 2.29 -3.20
CA ILE A 219 -0.69 0.82 -3.20
C ILE A 219 0.32 0.39 -2.15
N LEU A 220 -0.10 -0.50 -1.27
CA LEU A 220 0.76 -1.15 -0.28
C LEU A 220 0.90 -2.64 -0.60
N GLU A 221 2.10 -3.15 -0.39
CA GLU A 221 2.46 -4.56 -0.50
C GLU A 221 2.82 -5.10 0.87
N LEU A 222 2.35 -6.31 1.19
CA LEU A 222 2.65 -7.03 2.42
C LEU A 222 3.58 -8.21 2.12
N LYS A 223 4.66 -8.32 2.90
CA LYS A 223 5.61 -9.43 2.78
C LYS A 223 6.06 -9.90 4.14
N MET A 224 5.97 -11.20 4.39
CA MET A 224 6.50 -11.79 5.62
C MET A 224 8.00 -12.04 5.50
N VAL A 225 8.73 -11.63 6.51
CA VAL A 225 10.16 -11.89 6.70
C VAL A 225 10.41 -12.33 8.14
N VAL A 226 11.50 -13.06 8.37
CA VAL A 226 11.93 -13.44 9.73
C VAL A 226 13.19 -12.66 10.07
N ARG A 227 13.04 -11.66 10.93
CA ARG A 227 14.14 -10.81 11.42
C ARG A 227 13.75 -10.10 12.71
N ALA A 228 14.68 -9.41 13.33
CA ALA A 228 14.33 -8.45 14.37
C ALA A 228 13.58 -7.27 13.76
N PRO A 229 12.50 -6.78 14.40
CA PRO A 229 11.84 -5.54 14.01
C PRO A 229 12.83 -4.37 14.02
N THR A 230 12.59 -3.37 13.18
CA THR A 230 13.46 -2.18 13.09
C THR A 230 13.53 -1.46 14.44
N GLY A 231 14.75 -1.19 14.90
CA GLY A 231 15.00 -0.55 16.20
C GLY A 231 15.05 -1.52 17.40
N MET A 232 14.93 -2.83 17.20
CA MET A 232 15.07 -3.85 18.25
C MET A 232 16.40 -4.61 18.12
N GLU A 233 16.83 -5.26 19.22
CA GLU A 233 18.04 -6.08 19.24
C GLU A 233 17.91 -7.32 18.33
N SER A 234 19.00 -7.73 17.70
CA SER A 234 19.04 -8.83 16.73
C SER A 234 18.58 -10.18 17.28
N ASP A 235 18.78 -10.41 18.58
CA ASP A 235 18.40 -11.67 19.25
C ASP A 235 16.88 -11.85 19.38
N LEU A 236 16.09 -10.83 19.02
CA LEU A 236 14.63 -10.85 19.03
C LEU A 236 14.04 -11.15 17.65
N SER A 237 14.71 -11.97 16.83
CA SER A 237 14.20 -12.38 15.52
C SER A 237 12.85 -13.08 15.64
N ARG A 238 11.88 -12.61 14.85
CA ARG A 238 10.50 -13.09 14.82
C ARG A 238 9.88 -12.92 13.43
N PRO A 239 8.75 -13.54 13.12
CA PRO A 239 7.98 -13.19 11.93
C PRO A 239 7.55 -11.72 11.98
N VAL A 240 7.91 -10.97 10.96
CA VAL A 240 7.55 -9.56 10.75
C VAL A 240 6.88 -9.45 9.40
N ILE A 241 5.74 -8.78 9.33
CA ILE A 241 5.13 -8.40 8.06
C ILE A 241 5.60 -6.99 7.73
N GLU A 242 6.37 -6.88 6.67
CA GLU A 242 6.77 -5.62 6.09
C GLU A 242 5.64 -5.08 5.22
N ILE A 243 5.25 -3.84 5.48
CA ILE A 243 4.29 -3.10 4.68
C ILE A 243 5.08 -2.09 3.86
N ARG A 244 5.11 -2.30 2.55
CA ARG A 244 5.92 -1.52 1.62
C ARG A 244 5.05 -0.78 0.63
N ARG A 245 5.50 0.39 0.20
CA ARG A 245 4.85 1.14 -0.88
C ARG A 245 5.19 0.51 -2.23
N PHE A 246 4.18 0.21 -3.02
CA PHE A 246 4.35 -0.31 -4.38
C PHE A 246 4.25 0.85 -5.40
N PRO A 247 5.05 0.89 -6.48
CA PRO A 247 6.12 -0.06 -6.85
C PRO A 247 7.50 0.32 -6.30
N SER A 248 7.63 1.37 -5.46
CA SER A 248 8.94 1.87 -5.00
C SER A 248 9.67 0.87 -4.09
N GLY A 249 8.92 0.01 -3.38
CA GLY A 249 9.46 -0.94 -2.41
C GLY A 249 9.85 -0.31 -1.07
N ASP A 250 9.52 0.97 -0.84
CA ASP A 250 9.85 1.68 0.40
C ASP A 250 9.11 1.06 1.58
N LEU A 251 9.85 0.66 2.61
CA LEU A 251 9.28 0.15 3.86
C LEU A 251 8.60 1.30 4.62
N THR A 252 7.30 1.17 4.85
CA THR A 252 6.51 2.21 5.54
C THR A 252 6.16 1.81 6.96
N HIS A 253 5.79 0.54 7.17
CA HIS A 253 5.39 0.02 8.47
C HIS A 253 5.86 -1.42 8.63
N GLU A 254 5.94 -1.85 9.88
CA GLU A 254 6.15 -3.24 10.27
C GLU A 254 5.03 -3.71 11.17
N MET A 255 4.60 -4.97 10.97
CA MET A 255 3.62 -5.61 11.82
C MET A 255 4.23 -6.87 12.42
N PHE A 256 4.18 -7.00 13.74
CA PHE A 256 4.76 -8.14 14.46
C PHE A 256 4.04 -8.39 15.79
N ALA A 257 4.18 -9.60 16.32
CA ALA A 257 3.65 -9.93 17.63
C ALA A 257 4.52 -9.31 18.74
N PHE A 258 3.86 -8.61 19.66
CA PHE A 258 4.46 -8.08 20.87
C PHE A 258 3.66 -8.56 22.09
N GLY A 259 4.16 -9.57 22.78
CA GLY A 259 3.38 -10.27 23.79
C GLY A 259 2.17 -10.99 23.18
N SER A 260 0.98 -10.72 23.70
CA SER A 260 -0.30 -11.24 23.20
C SER A 260 -0.93 -10.37 22.10
N GLU A 261 -0.35 -9.23 21.78
CA GLU A 261 -0.91 -8.26 20.84
C GLU A 261 -0.10 -8.19 19.56
N ILE A 262 -0.73 -7.72 18.50
CA ILE A 262 -0.07 -7.42 17.22
C ILE A 262 0.17 -5.92 17.15
N ALA A 263 1.43 -5.52 17.10
CA ALA A 263 1.84 -4.14 16.91
C ALA A 263 1.98 -3.81 15.43
N VAL A 264 1.48 -2.65 14.99
CA VAL A 264 1.72 -2.06 13.68
C VAL A 264 2.46 -0.75 13.90
N VAL A 265 3.73 -0.72 13.53
CA VAL A 265 4.64 0.39 13.86
C VAL A 265 5.12 1.05 12.58
N PRO A 266 5.06 2.39 12.47
CA PRO A 266 5.65 3.10 11.34
C PRO A 266 7.17 3.00 11.42
N VAL A 267 7.79 2.73 10.27
CA VAL A 267 9.25 2.77 10.12
C VAL A 267 9.62 4.15 9.57
N ARG A 268 10.39 4.91 10.35
CA ARG A 268 10.90 6.20 9.88
C ARG A 268 11.96 5.93 8.80
N SER A 269 12.01 6.78 7.79
CA SER A 269 13.02 6.68 6.72
C SER A 269 14.46 6.66 7.27
N GLU A 270 14.67 7.31 8.40
CA GLU A 270 15.95 7.32 9.11
C GLU A 270 16.31 5.94 9.71
N ASP A 271 15.32 5.17 10.14
CA ASP A 271 15.50 3.82 10.68
C ASP A 271 15.63 2.77 9.57
N ALA A 272 14.96 2.99 8.42
CA ALA A 272 15.01 2.10 7.26
C ALA A 272 16.35 2.17 6.50
N GLU A 273 17.04 3.31 6.55
CA GLU A 273 18.35 3.52 5.93
C GLU A 273 19.54 3.22 6.86
N GLY A 274 19.30 2.64 8.02
CA GLY A 274 20.31 2.36 9.05
C GLY A 274 20.49 3.52 10.04
N SER A 275 21.18 3.23 11.16
CA SER A 275 21.47 4.22 12.19
C SER A 275 22.27 5.39 11.59
N PRO A 276 22.28 6.58 12.24
CA PRO A 276 23.16 7.69 11.86
C PRO A 276 24.62 7.25 11.66
N ALA A 277 25.07 6.28 12.46
CA ALA A 277 26.40 5.67 12.32
C ALA A 277 26.55 4.90 11.00
N MET A 278 25.51 4.15 10.56
CA MET A 278 25.55 3.46 9.27
C MET A 278 25.51 4.41 8.08
N LYS A 279 24.79 5.54 8.17
CA LYS A 279 24.84 6.60 7.14
C LYS A 279 26.22 7.20 7.04
N MET A 280 26.83 7.56 8.16
CA MET A 280 28.22 8.06 8.20
C MET A 280 29.21 7.02 7.64
N ALA A 281 29.02 5.73 7.98
CA ALA A 281 29.83 4.64 7.44
C ALA A 281 29.64 4.49 5.93
N ALA A 282 28.41 4.59 5.42
CA ALA A 282 28.12 4.55 3.98
C ALA A 282 28.75 5.71 3.21
N ASP A 283 28.70 6.92 3.78
CA ASP A 283 29.33 8.10 3.19
C ASP A 283 30.86 8.00 3.22
N GLU A 284 31.45 7.46 4.29
CA GLU A 284 32.88 7.20 4.34
C GLU A 284 33.28 6.10 3.36
N LEU A 285 32.47 5.04 3.22
CA LEU A 285 32.66 3.99 2.22
C LEU A 285 32.70 4.57 0.81
N LYS A 286 31.75 5.45 0.45
CA LYS A 286 31.74 6.17 -0.84
C LYS A 286 33.05 6.94 -1.06
N ARG A 287 33.48 7.72 -0.06
CA ARG A 287 34.72 8.50 -0.14
C ARG A 287 35.94 7.60 -0.35
N GLN A 288 36.05 6.47 0.34
CA GLN A 288 37.15 5.55 0.20
C GLN A 288 37.18 4.89 -1.19
N ILE A 289 36.00 4.49 -1.73
CA ILE A 289 35.90 3.97 -3.09
C ILE A 289 36.33 5.01 -4.10
N ILE A 290 35.89 6.25 -3.97
CA ILE A 290 36.25 7.36 -4.85
C ILE A 290 37.79 7.60 -4.79
N ARG A 291 38.38 7.64 -3.61
CA ARG A 291 39.84 7.83 -3.42
C ARG A 291 40.66 6.70 -4.07
N PHE A 292 40.17 5.46 -3.97
CA PHE A 292 40.88 4.28 -4.46
C PHE A 292 40.76 4.10 -5.98
N THR A 293 39.55 4.31 -6.51
CA THR A 293 39.22 4.02 -7.91
C THR A 293 39.11 5.25 -8.80
N GLY A 294 38.95 6.45 -8.23
CA GLY A 294 38.61 7.69 -8.95
C GLY A 294 37.16 7.71 -9.49
N ILE A 295 36.31 6.71 -9.15
CA ILE A 295 34.99 6.52 -9.70
C ILE A 295 33.96 7.06 -8.72
N SER A 296 33.05 7.88 -9.21
CA SER A 296 31.92 8.39 -8.41
C SER A 296 30.95 7.26 -8.05
N VAL A 297 30.58 7.18 -6.77
CA VAL A 297 29.62 6.22 -6.25
C VAL A 297 28.28 6.91 -6.08
N GLY A 298 27.26 6.44 -6.78
CA GLY A 298 25.91 7.01 -6.73
C GLY A 298 25.22 6.74 -5.40
N HIS A 299 25.30 5.51 -4.89
CA HIS A 299 24.72 5.12 -3.62
C HIS A 299 25.53 3.99 -2.97
N ALA A 300 25.54 3.94 -1.64
CA ALA A 300 26.12 2.85 -0.88
C ALA A 300 25.22 2.53 0.32
N LYS A 301 25.02 1.25 0.60
CA LYS A 301 24.18 0.79 1.70
C LYS A 301 24.82 -0.43 2.36
N PHE A 302 25.00 -0.37 3.67
CA PHE A 302 25.39 -1.53 4.44
C PHE A 302 24.23 -2.53 4.57
N MET A 303 24.49 -3.79 4.25
CA MET A 303 23.53 -4.89 4.43
C MET A 303 23.75 -5.56 5.78
N THR A 304 25.02 -5.65 6.20
CA THR A 304 25.46 -6.12 7.53
C THR A 304 26.65 -5.28 7.96
N GLU A 305 27.16 -5.49 9.17
CA GLU A 305 28.40 -4.82 9.64
C GLU A 305 29.62 -5.13 8.75
N THR A 306 29.60 -6.23 8.03
CA THR A 306 30.72 -6.72 7.21
C THR A 306 30.42 -6.79 5.71
N SER A 307 29.25 -6.32 5.26
CA SER A 307 28.89 -6.33 3.84
C SER A 307 28.09 -5.09 3.43
N ALA A 308 28.37 -4.55 2.25
CA ALA A 308 27.69 -3.38 1.70
C ALA A 308 27.43 -3.54 0.20
N GLU A 309 26.30 -2.99 -0.27
CA GLU A 309 25.98 -2.80 -1.68
C GLU A 309 26.44 -1.42 -2.12
N VAL A 310 27.07 -1.36 -3.28
CA VAL A 310 27.60 -0.13 -3.86
C VAL A 310 27.09 0.02 -5.27
N TYR A 311 26.47 1.17 -5.55
CA TYR A 311 25.84 1.43 -6.83
C TYR A 311 26.64 2.48 -7.61
N VAL A 312 27.14 2.07 -8.77
CA VAL A 312 27.94 2.91 -9.68
C VAL A 312 27.34 2.92 -11.08
N ASP A 313 27.79 3.82 -11.93
CA ASP A 313 27.39 3.78 -13.34
C ASP A 313 27.75 2.43 -13.97
N GLN A 314 26.89 1.93 -14.84
CA GLN A 314 27.08 0.62 -15.49
C GLN A 314 28.41 0.52 -16.24
N SER A 315 28.86 1.62 -16.84
CA SER A 315 30.16 1.72 -17.51
C SER A 315 31.36 1.64 -16.55
N ALA A 316 31.16 1.97 -15.28
CA ALA A 316 32.20 2.04 -14.25
C ALA A 316 32.36 0.73 -13.44
N ILE A 317 31.39 -0.19 -13.50
CA ILE A 317 31.43 -1.46 -12.75
C ILE A 317 32.72 -2.22 -13.01
N GLY A 318 33.11 -2.37 -14.29
CA GLY A 318 34.35 -3.07 -14.68
C GLY A 318 35.63 -2.47 -14.09
N ALA A 319 35.67 -1.14 -13.95
CA ALA A 319 36.83 -0.44 -13.39
C ALA A 319 36.87 -0.55 -11.85
N VAL A 320 35.73 -0.55 -11.17
CA VAL A 320 35.66 -0.79 -9.71
C VAL A 320 36.05 -2.21 -9.37
N VAL A 321 35.54 -3.18 -10.12
CA VAL A 321 35.82 -4.62 -9.91
C VAL A 321 37.26 -4.95 -10.29
N GLY A 322 37.75 -4.37 -11.39
CA GLY A 322 39.10 -4.59 -11.94
C GLY A 322 39.29 -5.96 -12.61
N PRO A 323 40.43 -6.18 -13.29
CA PRO A 323 40.73 -7.42 -13.96
C PRO A 323 40.68 -8.61 -12.99
N GLY A 324 39.85 -9.63 -13.29
CA GLY A 324 39.68 -10.78 -12.44
C GLY A 324 39.24 -10.52 -10.99
N GLY A 325 38.66 -9.33 -10.72
CA GLY A 325 38.20 -8.91 -9.39
C GLY A 325 39.33 -8.46 -8.45
N GLU A 326 40.47 -8.05 -8.99
CA GLU A 326 41.64 -7.69 -8.17
C GLU A 326 41.44 -6.40 -7.40
N ASN A 327 40.86 -5.36 -8.05
CA ASN A 327 40.58 -4.06 -7.42
C ASN A 327 39.60 -4.18 -6.25
N ILE A 328 38.48 -4.88 -6.47
CA ILE A 328 37.48 -5.06 -5.42
C ILE A 328 38.04 -5.83 -4.24
N ARG A 329 38.79 -6.93 -4.46
CA ARG A 329 39.41 -7.70 -3.38
C ARG A 329 40.47 -6.93 -2.59
N ARG A 330 41.15 -5.98 -3.25
CA ARG A 330 42.11 -5.08 -2.59
C ARG A 330 41.38 -4.05 -1.74
N LEU A 331 40.28 -3.50 -2.27
CA LEU A 331 39.43 -2.53 -1.59
C LEU A 331 38.75 -3.17 -0.37
N GLU A 332 38.16 -4.36 -0.51
CA GLU A 332 37.56 -5.13 0.58
C GLU A 332 38.54 -5.44 1.72
N ARG A 333 39.79 -5.82 1.40
CA ARG A 333 40.84 -6.04 2.41
C ARG A 333 41.24 -4.77 3.14
N GLN A 334 41.19 -3.64 2.47
CA GLN A 334 41.56 -2.34 3.07
C GLN A 334 40.45 -1.80 3.96
N ILE A 335 39.19 -1.99 3.58
CA ILE A 335 38.01 -1.44 4.28
C ILE A 335 37.50 -2.45 5.34
N GLY A 336 37.77 -3.74 5.17
CA GLY A 336 37.26 -4.81 6.04
C GLY A 336 35.81 -5.19 5.78
N VAL A 337 35.20 -4.73 4.65
CA VAL A 337 33.81 -4.92 4.28
C VAL A 337 33.72 -5.60 2.93
N LYS A 338 32.88 -6.62 2.75
CA LYS A 338 32.57 -7.21 1.46
C LYS A 338 31.68 -6.28 0.64
N LEU A 339 31.99 -6.12 -0.63
CA LEU A 339 31.32 -5.20 -1.53
C LEU A 339 30.59 -5.93 -2.65
N ASP A 340 29.29 -5.70 -2.77
CA ASP A 340 28.49 -6.10 -3.93
C ASP A 340 28.26 -4.87 -4.82
N VAL A 341 28.89 -4.87 -6.01
CA VAL A 341 28.89 -3.73 -6.92
C VAL A 341 27.79 -3.90 -7.97
N LYS A 342 26.81 -3.01 -7.94
CA LYS A 342 25.60 -3.01 -8.79
C LYS A 342 25.53 -1.75 -9.66
N SER A 343 24.69 -1.81 -10.69
CA SER A 343 24.41 -0.63 -11.51
C SER A 343 23.43 0.32 -10.82
N VAL A 344 23.62 1.63 -10.95
CA VAL A 344 22.63 2.65 -10.55
C VAL A 344 21.27 2.40 -11.23
N LYS A 345 21.22 1.70 -12.36
CA LYS A 345 19.98 1.31 -13.03
C LYS A 345 19.18 0.28 -12.26
N ASP A 346 19.81 -0.47 -11.39
CA ASP A 346 19.17 -1.49 -10.55
C ASP A 346 18.55 -0.90 -9.27
N LEU A 347 18.82 0.40 -8.99
CA LEU A 347 18.18 1.12 -7.91
C LEU A 347 16.70 1.40 -8.21
N PRO A 348 15.80 1.36 -7.20
CA PRO A 348 14.43 1.82 -7.33
C PRO A 348 14.33 3.23 -7.90
N ARG A 349 13.30 3.50 -8.71
CA ARG A 349 13.11 4.82 -9.37
C ARG A 349 13.04 5.99 -8.39
N SER A 350 12.53 5.77 -7.19
CA SER A 350 12.48 6.76 -6.10
C SER A 350 13.89 7.22 -5.69
N MET A 351 14.81 6.30 -5.46
CA MET A 351 16.19 6.59 -5.08
C MET A 351 16.99 7.26 -6.21
N ARG A 352 16.70 6.89 -7.47
CA ARG A 352 17.33 7.56 -8.63
C ARG A 352 16.91 9.03 -8.77
N LYS A 353 15.67 9.39 -8.40
CA LYS A 353 15.19 10.78 -8.41
C LYS A 353 15.79 11.63 -7.29
N SER A 354 16.08 11.08 -6.12
CA SER A 354 16.73 11.81 -5.02
C SER A 354 18.18 12.12 -5.37
N MET A 355 18.89 11.19 -5.98
CA MET A 355 20.29 11.39 -6.42
C MET A 355 20.44 12.50 -7.48
N SER A 356 19.46 12.64 -8.39
CA SER A 356 19.49 13.73 -9.39
C SER A 356 19.24 15.11 -8.77
N LYS A 357 18.66 15.19 -7.57
CA LYS A 357 18.50 16.45 -6.82
C LYS A 357 19.74 16.80 -5.98
N GLU A 358 20.46 15.81 -5.46
CA GLU A 358 21.72 16.05 -4.71
C GLU A 358 22.87 16.45 -5.62
N SER A 359 22.95 15.90 -6.84
CA SER A 359 23.97 16.31 -7.82
C SER A 359 23.78 17.73 -8.36
N SER A 360 22.63 18.37 -8.14
CA SER A 360 22.39 19.79 -8.47
C SER A 360 22.73 20.76 -7.32
N LEU A 361 23.20 20.23 -6.17
CA LEU A 361 23.63 20.99 -5.00
C LEU A 361 25.14 20.93 -4.78
N ASP A 362 25.93 20.71 -5.86
CA ASP A 362 27.38 20.88 -5.82
C ASP A 362 27.69 22.39 -5.67
N PHE A 363 27.77 22.79 -4.40
CA PHE A 363 28.24 24.12 -4.03
C PHE A 363 29.73 24.24 -4.42
N SER A 364 30.04 25.17 -5.31
CA SER A 364 31.43 25.54 -5.61
C SER A 364 32.16 25.90 -4.33
N ASP A 365 33.43 25.51 -4.23
CA ASP A 365 34.34 25.81 -3.10
C ASP A 365 34.35 27.30 -2.68
N GLU A 366 33.97 28.21 -3.58
CA GLU A 366 33.87 29.65 -3.31
C GLU A 366 32.64 30.03 -2.45
N GLU A 367 31.52 29.37 -2.58
CA GLU A 367 30.32 29.65 -1.74
C GLU A 367 30.49 29.19 -0.29
N TRP A 368 31.22 28.09 -0.06
CA TRP A 368 31.55 27.64 1.31
C TRP A 368 32.43 28.67 2.03
N LYS A 369 33.48 29.18 1.36
CA LYS A 369 34.38 30.23 1.92
C LYS A 369 33.63 31.51 2.25
N SER A 370 32.62 31.88 1.47
CA SER A 370 31.81 33.09 1.69
C SER A 370 30.79 32.94 2.84
N ARG A 371 30.32 31.72 3.15
CA ARG A 371 29.45 31.44 4.28
C ARG A 371 30.22 31.30 5.59
N ALA A 372 31.31 30.57 5.60
CA ALA A 372 32.18 30.42 6.77
C ALA A 372 32.72 31.79 7.25
N GLY A 373 33.08 32.70 6.34
CA GLY A 373 33.49 34.07 6.67
C GLY A 373 32.40 34.97 7.27
N ARG A 374 31.11 34.66 7.00
CA ARG A 374 29.96 35.42 7.56
C ARG A 374 29.54 34.95 8.94
N GLU A 375 29.70 33.69 9.28
CA GLU A 375 29.41 33.19 10.63
C GLU A 375 30.50 33.57 11.64
N TRP A 376 31.77 33.61 11.23
CA TRP A 376 32.86 34.07 12.11
C TRP A 376 32.72 35.54 12.49
N ASN A 377 32.33 36.43 11.55
CA ASN A 377 32.12 37.86 11.82
C ASN A 377 30.84 38.15 12.68
N ARG A 378 29.92 37.19 12.85
CA ARG A 378 28.75 37.34 13.70
C ARG A 378 29.07 37.04 15.16
N ASN A 379 29.97 36.11 15.44
CA ASN A 379 30.34 35.74 16.82
C ASN A 379 31.29 36.77 17.51
N ASP A 380 32.09 37.50 16.73
CA ASP A 380 32.97 38.57 17.28
C ASP A 380 32.19 39.82 17.71
N ARG A 381 30.95 40.03 17.28
CA ARG A 381 30.13 41.19 17.72
C ARG A 381 29.34 40.98 19.00
N ILE A 382 29.31 39.79 19.54
CA ILE A 382 28.53 39.44 20.77
C ILE A 382 29.43 39.44 22.03
N GLY A 383 30.76 39.50 21.88
CA GLY A 383 31.74 39.35 22.95
C GLY A 383 32.13 40.60 23.76
N ASN A 384 31.63 41.79 23.44
CA ASN A 384 32.14 43.04 24.08
C ASN A 384 31.06 43.91 24.73
N ASN A 385 30.34 43.34 25.71
CA ASN A 385 29.49 44.14 26.60
C ASN A 385 29.81 43.79 28.06
N ARG A 386 30.92 44.35 28.60
CA ARG A 386 31.19 44.35 30.03
C ARG A 386 30.37 45.46 30.70
N PRO A 387 29.64 45.19 31.81
CA PRO A 387 28.88 46.21 32.52
C PRO A 387 29.86 47.12 33.31
N LYS A 388 29.74 48.42 33.12
CA LYS A 388 30.46 49.46 33.90
C LYS A 388 30.00 49.41 35.37
N ARG A 389 30.97 49.19 36.30
CA ARG A 389 30.80 49.35 37.75
C ARG A 389 30.36 50.79 38.08
N ARG A 390 29.18 50.98 38.67
CA ARG A 390 28.77 52.23 39.33
C ARG A 390 29.50 52.35 40.66
N LYS A 391 30.33 53.38 40.80
CA LYS A 391 30.91 53.86 42.04
C LYS A 391 29.81 54.44 42.92
N GLY A 392 29.76 53.96 44.14
CA GLY A 392 28.90 54.51 45.17
C GLY A 392 29.24 55.95 45.56
N ARG A 393 28.20 56.74 45.87
CA ARG A 393 28.30 58.05 46.47
C ARG A 393 27.79 57.96 47.89
N LYS A 394 28.73 58.12 48.87
CA LYS A 394 28.43 58.39 50.24
C LYS A 394 27.91 59.82 50.43
N GLY A 395 26.98 60.05 51.30
CA GLY A 395 26.67 61.37 51.82
C GLY A 395 25.33 61.45 52.53
N ARG A 396 25.39 61.38 53.85
CA ARG A 396 24.85 62.27 54.86
C ARG A 396 23.36 62.68 54.73
N ARG A 397 22.49 62.25 55.50
CA ARG A 397 22.08 62.55 56.88
C ARG A 397 21.03 61.57 57.35
#